data_761da0ef591e4f2f14fb479e6ec99e13
#
_entry.id   761da0ef591e4f2f14fb479e6ec99e13
#
_cell.length_a   1.000
_cell.length_b   1.000
_cell.length_c   1.000
_cell.angle_alpha   90.00
_cell.angle_beta   90.00
_cell.angle_gamma   90.00
#
_symmetry.space_group_name_H-M   'P 1'
#
loop_
_entity.id
_entity.type
_entity.pdbx_description
1 polymer ?
#
loop_
_entity_poly.entity_id
_entity_poly.type
_entity_poly.pdbx_seq_one_letter_code
_entity_poly.pdbx_strand_id
1 'polypeptide(L)'
;FPLNLSMGQKHMLTILSVLLSSADVILLDEPTLGMDGFLIGDLEKMVLELKKAGKTIIMISHEIPFVFRLADYTVILNHGEKVFEGTKEELVEREDIFDKINIEFPPVVRLSKELGLDEIVFDVDDFIAKVTES
;
A
#
# COMPACT_ATOMS: atom_id res chain seq x y z
N PHE A 1 23.05 14.18 14.31
CA PHE A 1 23.42 14.90 13.08
C PHE A 1 22.78 14.21 11.88
N PRO A 2 22.11 14.93 10.96
CA PRO A 2 21.43 14.33 9.80
C PRO A 2 22.34 13.49 8.89
N LEU A 3 23.66 13.69 9.00
CA LEU A 3 24.66 12.99 8.19
C LEU A 3 24.82 11.51 8.54
N ASN A 4 24.38 11.08 9.73
CA ASN A 4 24.50 9.70 10.21
C ASN A 4 23.24 8.86 9.98
N LEU A 5 22.22 9.40 9.32
CA LEU A 5 21.00 8.67 8.99
C LEU A 5 21.21 7.75 7.79
N SER A 6 20.58 6.58 7.82
CA SER A 6 20.49 5.69 6.65
C SER A 6 19.73 6.36 5.50
N MET A 7 19.83 5.81 4.30
CA MET A 7 19.09 6.35 3.14
C MET A 7 17.58 6.34 3.41
N GLY A 8 17.02 5.24 3.93
CA GLY A 8 15.61 5.13 4.29
C GLY A 8 15.21 6.14 5.38
N GLN A 9 16.04 6.35 6.41
CA GLN A 9 15.76 7.35 7.44
C GLN A 9 15.77 8.78 6.90
N LYS A 10 16.67 9.10 5.97
CA LYS A 10 16.67 10.41 5.27
C LYS A 10 15.42 10.60 4.43
N HIS A 11 15.02 9.55 3.70
CA HIS A 11 13.80 9.55 2.90
C HIS A 11 12.57 9.74 3.78
N MET A 12 12.45 8.99 4.88
CA MET A 12 11.39 9.14 5.87
C MET A 12 11.33 10.58 6.41
N LEU A 13 12.46 11.20 6.76
CA LEU A 13 12.50 12.57 7.25
C LEU A 13 11.97 13.57 6.20
N THR A 14 12.29 13.34 4.93
CA THR A 14 11.76 14.17 3.83
C THR A 14 10.25 14.01 3.72
N ILE A 15 9.74 12.79 3.76
CA ILE A 15 8.29 12.51 3.71
C ILE A 15 7.60 13.16 4.91
N LEU A 16 8.13 12.99 6.13
CA LEU A 16 7.59 13.63 7.34
C LEU A 16 7.44 15.14 7.19
N SER A 17 8.41 15.81 6.58
CA SER A 17 8.34 17.27 6.36
C SER A 17 7.18 17.66 5.44
N VAL A 18 6.82 16.81 4.48
CA VAL A 18 5.66 17.00 3.59
C VAL A 18 4.35 16.67 4.33
N LEU A 19 4.33 15.57 5.08
CA LEU A 19 3.15 15.12 5.82
C LEU A 19 2.73 16.12 6.91
N LEU A 20 3.67 16.84 7.50
CA LEU A 20 3.42 17.90 8.49
C LEU A 20 2.91 19.21 7.86
N SER A 21 2.82 19.28 6.54
CA SER A 21 2.29 20.47 5.86
C SER A 21 0.78 20.59 6.09
N SER A 22 0.26 21.81 5.92
CA SER A 22 -1.19 22.09 5.99
C SER A 22 -1.94 21.68 4.71
N ALA A 23 -1.26 21.07 3.73
CA ALA A 23 -1.86 20.68 2.46
C ALA A 23 -2.99 19.67 2.65
N ASP A 24 -4.08 19.82 1.90
CA ASP A 24 -5.20 18.87 1.90
C ASP A 24 -4.97 17.69 0.96
N VAL A 25 -4.11 17.89 -0.05
CA VAL A 25 -3.71 16.86 -1.01
C VAL A 25 -2.20 16.67 -0.94
N ILE A 26 -1.79 15.43 -0.73
CA ILE A 26 -0.39 15.03 -0.59
C ILE A 26 -0.05 14.05 -1.71
N LEU A 27 1.05 14.31 -2.42
CA LEU A 27 1.57 13.45 -3.48
C LEU A 27 2.84 12.75 -3.00
N LEU A 28 2.86 11.43 -3.08
CA LEU A 28 4.00 10.60 -2.70
C LEU A 28 4.43 9.76 -3.90
N ASP A 29 5.69 9.90 -4.30
CA ASP A 29 6.29 9.11 -5.37
C ASP A 29 7.30 8.14 -4.78
N GLU A 30 7.05 6.83 -4.93
CA GLU A 30 7.83 5.72 -4.39
C GLU A 30 8.22 5.91 -2.91
N PRO A 31 7.26 6.14 -2.00
CA PRO A 31 7.56 6.56 -0.64
C PRO A 31 8.31 5.50 0.19
N THR A 32 8.27 4.24 -0.20
CA THR A 32 8.94 3.12 0.50
C THR A 32 10.39 2.91 0.06
N LEU A 33 10.86 3.64 -0.94
CA LEU A 33 12.18 3.42 -1.55
C LEU A 33 13.31 3.53 -0.52
N GLY A 34 14.10 2.44 -0.39
CA GLY A 34 15.24 2.36 0.54
C GLY A 34 14.87 2.23 2.01
N MET A 35 13.60 2.00 2.34
CA MET A 35 13.13 1.73 3.70
C MET A 35 13.18 0.24 4.01
N ASP A 36 13.45 -0.09 5.26
CA ASP A 36 13.22 -1.41 5.83
C ASP A 36 11.75 -1.59 6.26
N GLY A 37 11.36 -2.82 6.59
CA GLY A 37 9.97 -3.12 6.97
C GLY A 37 9.48 -2.34 8.19
N PHE A 38 10.39 -1.94 9.10
CA PHE A 38 10.03 -1.16 10.28
C PHE A 38 9.63 0.27 9.90
N LEU A 39 10.42 0.92 9.06
CA LEU A 39 10.12 2.26 8.54
C LEU A 39 8.87 2.27 7.65
N ILE A 40 8.66 1.22 6.85
CA ILE A 40 7.44 1.06 6.04
C ILE A 40 6.21 1.00 6.97
N GLY A 41 6.25 0.20 8.03
CA GLY A 41 5.15 0.13 9.00
C GLY A 41 4.86 1.46 9.72
N ASP A 42 5.87 2.26 10.01
CA ASP A 42 5.67 3.59 10.57
C ASP A 42 5.07 4.56 9.55
N LEU A 43 5.50 4.50 8.29
CA LEU A 43 4.91 5.27 7.20
C LEU A 43 3.44 4.93 6.98
N GLU A 44 3.08 3.63 7.00
CA GLU A 44 1.69 3.17 6.88
C GLU A 44 0.80 3.78 7.96
N LYS A 45 1.23 3.71 9.23
CA LYS A 45 0.48 4.32 10.34
C LYS A 45 0.24 5.81 10.11
N MET A 46 1.27 6.54 9.69
CA MET A 46 1.15 7.98 9.42
C MET A 46 0.17 8.27 8.27
N VAL A 47 0.24 7.51 7.18
CA VAL A 47 -0.69 7.65 6.06
C VAL A 47 -2.14 7.40 6.52
N LEU A 48 -2.37 6.35 7.33
CA LEU A 48 -3.69 6.05 7.87
C LEU A 48 -4.23 7.16 8.79
N GLU A 49 -3.38 7.75 9.62
CA GLU A 49 -3.77 8.88 10.49
C GLU A 49 -4.14 10.12 9.66
N LEU A 50 -3.41 10.41 8.59
CA LEU A 50 -3.73 11.52 7.70
C LEU A 50 -5.04 11.28 6.94
N LYS A 51 -5.31 10.05 6.50
CA LYS A 51 -6.61 9.66 5.90
C LYS A 51 -7.74 9.88 6.90
N LYS A 52 -7.61 9.45 8.16
CA LYS A 52 -8.60 9.70 9.23
C LYS A 52 -8.80 11.20 9.48
N ALA A 53 -7.76 12.01 9.31
CA ALA A 53 -7.84 13.47 9.42
C ALA A 53 -8.46 14.14 8.17
N GLY A 54 -8.92 13.36 7.18
CA GLY A 54 -9.60 13.86 5.98
C GLY A 54 -8.65 14.32 4.87
N LYS A 55 -7.36 14.02 4.94
CA LYS A 55 -6.40 14.34 3.87
C LYS A 55 -6.58 13.40 2.67
N THR A 56 -6.38 13.92 1.48
CA THR A 56 -6.29 13.13 0.25
C THR A 56 -4.83 12.79 -0.04
N ILE A 57 -4.53 11.51 -0.21
CA ILE A 57 -3.18 11.04 -0.50
C ILE A 57 -3.18 10.36 -1.86
N ILE A 58 -2.36 10.84 -2.77
CA ILE A 58 -2.11 10.23 -4.07
C ILE A 58 -0.69 9.66 -4.03
N MET A 59 -0.56 8.38 -4.33
CA MET A 59 0.69 7.66 -4.16
C MET A 59 1.02 6.86 -5.42
N ILE A 60 2.28 6.90 -5.84
CA ILE A 60 2.83 6.02 -6.87
C ILE A 60 3.73 5.03 -6.15
N SER A 61 3.51 3.74 -6.36
CA SER A 61 4.34 2.69 -5.79
C SER A 61 4.22 1.40 -6.61
N HIS A 62 5.28 0.62 -6.62
CA HIS A 62 5.29 -0.75 -7.14
C HIS A 62 5.22 -1.81 -6.02
N GLU A 63 5.18 -1.38 -4.77
CA GLU A 63 5.04 -2.24 -3.58
C GLU A 63 3.57 -2.62 -3.37
N ILE A 64 3.13 -3.70 -4.01
CA ILE A 64 1.73 -4.12 -4.01
C ILE A 64 1.16 -4.33 -2.60
N PRO A 65 1.84 -5.00 -1.65
CA PRO A 65 1.32 -5.14 -0.29
C PRO A 65 1.07 -3.81 0.40
N PHE A 66 1.97 -2.84 0.22
CA PHE A 66 1.83 -1.48 0.76
C PHE A 66 0.61 -0.77 0.18
N VAL A 67 0.41 -0.86 -1.15
CA VAL A 67 -0.76 -0.27 -1.83
C VAL A 67 -2.05 -0.90 -1.32
N PHE A 68 -2.13 -2.23 -1.24
CA PHE A 68 -3.34 -2.93 -0.79
C PHE A 68 -3.74 -2.60 0.65
N ARG A 69 -2.78 -2.33 1.54
CA ARG A 69 -3.10 -1.93 2.93
C ARG A 69 -3.66 -0.50 3.02
N LEU A 70 -3.25 0.39 2.11
CA LEU A 70 -3.51 1.83 2.26
C LEU A 70 -4.53 2.40 1.28
N ALA A 71 -4.58 1.89 0.04
CA ALA A 71 -5.39 2.48 -1.01
C ALA A 71 -6.88 2.14 -0.85
N ASP A 72 -7.73 3.15 -1.01
CA ASP A 72 -9.18 2.99 -1.18
C ASP A 72 -9.52 2.79 -2.66
N TYR A 73 -8.71 3.39 -3.54
CA TYR A 73 -8.87 3.36 -4.99
C TYR A 73 -7.52 3.23 -5.68
N THR A 74 -7.44 2.38 -6.68
CA THR A 74 -6.19 2.03 -7.37
C THR A 74 -6.31 2.23 -8.87
N VAL A 75 -5.28 2.81 -9.46
CA VAL A 75 -5.10 2.89 -10.92
C VAL A 75 -3.82 2.15 -11.28
N ILE A 76 -3.91 1.17 -12.18
CA ILE A 76 -2.74 0.43 -12.66
C ILE A 76 -2.37 0.91 -14.06
N LEU A 77 -1.13 1.33 -14.21
CA LEU A 77 -0.53 1.72 -15.48
C LEU A 77 0.48 0.66 -15.92
N ASN A 78 0.44 0.26 -17.19
CA ASN A 78 1.39 -0.65 -17.78
C ASN A 78 1.75 -0.17 -19.19
N HIS A 79 3.04 0.01 -19.48
CA HIS A 79 3.54 0.53 -20.75
C HIS A 79 2.85 1.82 -21.25
N GLY A 80 2.51 2.73 -20.31
CA GLY A 80 1.87 4.00 -20.62
C GLY A 80 0.35 3.92 -20.80
N GLU A 81 -0.24 2.76 -20.69
CA GLU A 81 -1.69 2.54 -20.78
C GLU A 81 -2.30 2.24 -19.40
N LYS A 82 -3.51 2.74 -19.17
CA LYS A 82 -4.30 2.38 -18.01
C LYS A 82 -4.92 0.99 -18.24
N VAL A 83 -4.51 0.01 -17.43
CA VAL A 83 -5.00 -1.38 -17.53
C VAL A 83 -6.09 -1.71 -16.51
N PHE A 84 -6.17 -0.93 -15.44
CA PHE A 84 -7.20 -1.06 -14.42
C PHE A 84 -7.44 0.28 -13.70
N GLU A 85 -8.66 0.49 -13.22
CA GLU A 85 -9.00 1.46 -12.19
C GLU A 85 -10.19 0.92 -11.39
N GLY A 86 -10.15 1.08 -10.05
CA GLY A 86 -11.19 0.58 -9.15
C GLY A 86 -10.70 0.41 -7.72
N THR A 87 -11.54 -0.18 -6.89
CA THR A 87 -11.17 -0.54 -5.51
C THR A 87 -10.25 -1.77 -5.50
N LYS A 88 -9.62 -2.03 -4.36
CA LYS A 88 -8.79 -3.24 -4.20
C LYS A 88 -9.64 -4.52 -4.25
N GLU A 89 -10.87 -4.48 -3.79
CA GLU A 89 -11.83 -5.58 -3.85
C GLU A 89 -12.18 -5.91 -5.32
N GLU A 90 -12.43 -4.90 -6.16
CA GLU A 90 -12.65 -5.08 -7.59
C GLU A 90 -11.38 -5.60 -8.30
N LEU A 91 -10.19 -5.14 -7.88
CA LEU A 91 -8.93 -5.60 -8.44
C LEU A 91 -8.68 -7.08 -8.16
N VAL A 92 -9.03 -7.55 -6.96
CA VAL A 92 -8.88 -8.96 -6.56
C VAL A 92 -9.69 -9.91 -7.44
N GLU A 93 -10.82 -9.48 -7.98
CA GLU A 93 -11.62 -10.27 -8.91
C GLU A 93 -11.04 -10.32 -10.35
N ARG A 94 -10.01 -9.52 -10.61
CA ARG A 94 -9.37 -9.36 -11.91
C ARG A 94 -7.97 -9.97 -11.93
N GLU A 95 -7.86 -11.27 -11.63
CA GLU A 95 -6.57 -12.00 -11.65
C GLU A 95 -5.86 -11.90 -13.02
N ASP A 96 -6.64 -11.80 -14.11
CA ASP A 96 -6.13 -11.57 -15.45
C ASP A 96 -5.22 -10.33 -15.59
N ILE A 97 -5.44 -9.32 -14.74
CA ILE A 97 -4.62 -8.11 -14.74
C ILE A 97 -3.23 -8.39 -14.18
N PHE A 98 -3.15 -9.17 -13.09
CA PHE A 98 -1.86 -9.53 -12.49
C PHE A 98 -1.00 -10.33 -13.46
N ASP A 99 -1.58 -11.28 -14.17
CA ASP A 99 -0.89 -12.04 -15.22
C ASP A 99 -0.42 -11.11 -16.36
N LYS A 100 -1.27 -10.19 -16.80
CA LYS A 100 -0.98 -9.25 -17.90
C LYS A 100 0.19 -8.32 -17.58
N ILE A 101 0.31 -7.89 -16.32
CA ILE A 101 1.39 -6.97 -15.87
C ILE A 101 2.59 -7.71 -15.28
N ASN A 102 2.54 -9.06 -15.24
CA ASN A 102 3.58 -9.92 -14.69
C ASN A 102 3.94 -9.59 -13.23
N ILE A 103 2.92 -9.36 -12.42
CA ILE A 103 3.04 -9.12 -10.97
C ILE A 103 2.39 -10.29 -10.25
N GLU A 104 3.05 -10.80 -9.20
CA GLU A 104 2.47 -11.85 -8.38
C GLU A 104 1.25 -11.36 -7.60
N PHE A 105 0.21 -12.17 -7.63
CA PHE A 105 -0.96 -11.95 -6.80
C PHE A 105 -0.58 -12.09 -5.31
N PRO A 106 -0.95 -11.15 -4.44
CA PRO A 106 -0.54 -11.18 -3.04
C PRO A 106 -0.87 -12.52 -2.37
N PRO A 107 0.11 -13.20 -1.75
CA PRO A 107 -0.11 -14.54 -1.17
C PRO A 107 -1.24 -14.61 -0.16
N VAL A 108 -1.38 -13.58 0.70
CA VAL A 108 -2.44 -13.53 1.71
C VAL A 108 -3.83 -13.45 1.08
N VAL A 109 -3.97 -12.73 -0.03
CA VAL A 109 -5.22 -12.61 -0.79
C VAL A 109 -5.57 -13.94 -1.45
N ARG A 110 -4.56 -14.63 -2.03
CA ARG A 110 -4.74 -15.96 -2.61
C ARG A 110 -5.20 -16.96 -1.55
N LEU A 111 -4.54 -17.01 -0.39
CA LEU A 111 -4.92 -17.88 0.72
C LEU A 111 -6.35 -17.60 1.23
N SER A 112 -6.74 -16.33 1.32
CA SER A 112 -8.11 -15.95 1.71
C SER A 112 -9.15 -16.52 0.76
N LYS A 113 -8.89 -16.48 -0.56
CA LYS A 113 -9.74 -17.06 -1.59
C LYS A 113 -9.79 -18.60 -1.51
N GLU A 114 -8.63 -19.24 -1.42
CA GLU A 114 -8.52 -20.70 -1.37
C GLU A 114 -9.20 -21.31 -0.14
N LEU A 115 -9.13 -20.62 0.99
CA LEU A 115 -9.81 -21.04 2.23
C LEU A 115 -11.30 -20.68 2.26
N GLY A 116 -11.78 -19.93 1.27
CA GLY A 116 -13.18 -19.51 1.19
C GLY A 116 -13.60 -18.61 2.34
N LEU A 117 -12.72 -17.70 2.79
CA LEU A 117 -13.07 -16.72 3.80
C LEU A 117 -14.18 -15.79 3.27
N ASP A 118 -15.17 -15.48 4.11
CA ASP A 118 -16.29 -14.61 3.77
C ASP A 118 -15.84 -13.20 3.32
N GLU A 119 -14.67 -12.78 3.77
CA GLU A 119 -14.05 -11.50 3.43
C GLU A 119 -12.59 -11.71 3.09
N ILE A 120 -12.16 -11.14 1.95
CA ILE A 120 -10.77 -11.19 1.52
C ILE A 120 -9.92 -10.28 2.41
N VAL A 121 -8.82 -10.83 2.90
CA VAL A 121 -7.89 -10.12 3.76
C VAL A 121 -6.67 -9.70 2.98
N PHE A 122 -6.22 -8.47 3.21
CA PHE A 122 -5.10 -7.86 2.49
C PHE A 122 -3.82 -7.74 3.33
N ASP A 123 -3.91 -8.05 4.61
CA ASP A 123 -2.80 -8.01 5.55
C ASP A 123 -2.63 -9.36 6.26
N VAL A 124 -1.38 -9.71 6.58
CA VAL A 124 -1.05 -11.01 7.20
C VAL A 124 -1.57 -11.09 8.65
N ASP A 125 -1.50 -9.99 9.40
CA ASP A 125 -1.94 -9.97 10.79
C ASP A 125 -3.46 -10.13 10.87
N ASP A 126 -4.20 -9.46 10.00
CA ASP A 126 -5.65 -9.62 9.87
C ASP A 126 -6.02 -11.06 9.44
N PHE A 127 -5.24 -11.67 8.54
CA PHE A 127 -5.43 -13.05 8.12
C PHE A 127 -5.25 -14.02 9.29
N ILE A 128 -4.16 -13.87 10.07
CA ILE A 128 -3.92 -14.71 11.25
C ILE A 128 -5.07 -14.56 12.24
N ALA A 129 -5.51 -13.34 12.52
CA ALA A 129 -6.63 -13.08 13.43
C ALA A 129 -7.90 -13.86 12.99
N LYS A 130 -8.28 -13.74 11.71
CA LYS A 130 -9.49 -14.42 11.18
C LYS A 130 -9.40 -15.95 11.23
N VAL A 131 -8.23 -16.53 10.91
CA VAL A 131 -8.06 -17.99 10.90
C VAL A 131 -7.99 -18.56 12.32
N THR A 132 -7.52 -17.78 13.31
CA THR A 132 -7.43 -18.24 14.71
C THR A 132 -8.73 -18.05 15.49
N GLU A 133 -9.65 -17.21 15.03
CA GLU A 133 -10.97 -17.00 15.64
C GLU A 133 -12.06 -17.95 15.09
N SER A 134 -11.76 -18.70 14.04
CA SER A 134 -12.64 -19.70 13.41
C SER A 134 -12.42 -21.08 13.99
#